data_196c03045bf6cbec3496e4a3ca40ab43
#
_entry.id   196c03045bf6cbec3496e4a3ca40ab43
#
_cell.length_a   1.000
_cell.length_b   1.000
_cell.length_c   1.000
_cell.angle_alpha   90.00
_cell.angle_beta   90.00
_cell.angle_gamma   90.00
#
_symmetry.space_group_name_H-M   'P 1'
#
loop_
_entity.id
_entity.type
_entity.pdbx_description
1 polymer ?
#
loop_
_entity_poly.entity_id
_entity_poly.type
_entity_poly.pdbx_seq_one_letter_code
_entity_poly.pdbx_strand_id
1 'polypeptide(L)'
;FRERLHHLERQIEELRGAGKRDRADQLERQANEIRAHLKQQERRGREGLGEREHAQAELRAHFEQLQAKRREAIGELEELTVAAKQIEGDGEEAQAKRHKLDDRAGEVKAHLGELTEQLEELEHAFQERRRGGEHKREKREGREE
;
A
#
# COMPACT_ATOMS: atom_id res chain seq x y z
N PHE A 1 22.09 6.05 -20.39
CA PHE A 1 21.63 7.37 -20.87
C PHE A 1 22.41 8.52 -20.23
N ARG A 2 22.71 8.53 -18.93
CA ARG A 2 23.49 9.59 -18.27
C ARG A 2 24.92 9.66 -18.78
N GLU A 3 25.61 8.54 -18.92
CA GLU A 3 26.97 8.47 -19.48
C GLU A 3 27.02 8.99 -20.93
N ARG A 4 26.01 8.61 -21.72
CA ARG A 4 25.89 9.10 -23.11
C ARG A 4 25.68 10.61 -23.15
N LEU A 5 24.91 11.17 -22.24
CA LEU A 5 24.72 12.62 -22.12
C LEU A 5 26.05 13.32 -21.81
N HIS A 6 26.80 12.86 -20.81
CA HIS A 6 28.10 13.41 -20.48
C HIS A 6 29.13 13.33 -21.63
N HIS A 7 29.06 12.24 -22.42
CA HIS A 7 29.91 12.11 -23.58
C HIS A 7 29.56 13.14 -24.67
N LEU A 8 28.29 13.31 -24.95
CA LEU A 8 27.82 14.33 -25.90
C LEU A 8 28.16 15.75 -25.42
N GLU A 9 28.02 16.06 -24.17
CA GLU A 9 28.37 17.38 -23.62
C GLU A 9 29.86 17.68 -23.83
N ARG A 10 30.75 16.73 -23.58
CA ARG A 10 32.20 16.89 -23.86
C ARG A 10 32.49 17.11 -25.35
N GLN A 11 31.84 16.34 -26.23
CA GLN A 11 32.02 16.51 -27.68
C GLN A 11 31.50 17.88 -28.17
N ILE A 12 30.42 18.38 -27.60
CA ILE A 12 29.89 19.71 -27.91
C ILE A 12 30.91 20.79 -27.55
N GLU A 13 31.52 20.72 -26.37
CA GLU A 13 32.56 21.67 -25.94
C GLU A 13 33.79 21.64 -26.87
N GLU A 14 34.27 20.47 -27.21
CA GLU A 14 35.39 20.28 -28.13
C GLU A 14 35.12 20.88 -29.53
N LEU A 15 33.91 20.65 -30.07
CA LEU A 15 33.49 21.17 -31.36
C LEU A 15 33.30 22.68 -31.36
N ARG A 16 32.80 23.24 -30.28
CA ARG A 16 32.69 24.69 -30.09
C ARG A 16 34.07 25.34 -30.02
N GLY A 17 35.02 24.75 -29.29
CA GLY A 17 36.40 25.20 -29.24
C GLY A 17 37.12 25.11 -30.59
N ALA A 18 36.77 24.15 -31.43
CA ALA A 18 37.28 23.97 -32.78
C ALA A 18 36.55 24.84 -33.85
N GLY A 19 35.61 25.66 -33.47
CA GLY A 19 34.83 26.54 -34.39
C GLY A 19 33.79 25.81 -35.27
N LYS A 20 33.53 24.51 -35.00
CA LYS A 20 32.58 23.66 -35.77
C LYS A 20 31.14 23.78 -35.23
N ARG A 21 30.55 24.97 -35.35
CA ARG A 21 29.27 25.32 -34.75
C ARG A 21 28.11 24.40 -35.20
N ASP A 22 27.97 24.17 -36.53
CA ASP A 22 26.86 23.36 -37.06
C ASP A 22 26.83 21.93 -36.49
N ARG A 23 27.99 21.33 -36.26
CA ARG A 23 28.11 20.02 -35.66
C ARG A 23 27.83 20.05 -34.15
N ALA A 24 28.27 21.07 -33.45
CA ALA A 24 27.96 21.26 -32.04
C ALA A 24 26.45 21.38 -31.83
N ASP A 25 25.74 22.15 -32.66
CA ASP A 25 24.30 22.36 -32.61
C ASP A 25 23.52 21.05 -32.89
N GLN A 26 24.02 20.20 -33.79
CA GLN A 26 23.41 18.87 -34.00
C GLN A 26 23.52 17.98 -32.77
N LEU A 27 24.68 17.93 -32.13
CA LEU A 27 24.89 17.14 -30.91
C LEU A 27 24.12 17.74 -29.72
N GLU A 28 23.94 19.05 -29.67
CA GLU A 28 23.13 19.71 -28.64
C GLU A 28 21.65 19.32 -28.74
N ARG A 29 21.09 19.20 -29.95
CA ARG A 29 19.73 18.67 -30.13
C ARG A 29 19.60 17.24 -29.58
N GLN A 30 20.56 16.36 -29.88
CA GLN A 30 20.58 15.00 -29.34
C GLN A 30 20.70 14.98 -27.79
N ALA A 31 21.55 15.82 -27.22
CA ALA A 31 21.68 15.97 -25.78
C ALA A 31 20.38 16.44 -25.13
N ASN A 32 19.68 17.37 -25.75
CA ASN A 32 18.38 17.87 -25.27
C ASN A 32 17.27 16.80 -25.33
N GLU A 33 17.26 15.96 -26.37
CA GLU A 33 16.33 14.80 -26.43
C GLU A 33 16.58 13.81 -25.29
N ILE A 34 17.85 13.50 -25.00
CA ILE A 34 18.22 12.62 -23.89
C ILE A 34 17.83 13.26 -22.54
N ARG A 35 18.06 14.56 -22.35
CA ARG A 35 17.63 15.27 -21.12
C ARG A 35 16.12 15.23 -20.94
N ALA A 36 15.36 15.45 -22.00
CA ALA A 36 13.90 15.36 -21.95
C ALA A 36 13.42 13.95 -21.58
N HIS A 37 14.03 12.93 -22.15
CA HIS A 37 13.72 11.54 -21.85
C HIS A 37 14.03 11.18 -20.40
N LEU A 38 15.19 11.56 -19.87
CA LEU A 38 15.57 11.35 -18.47
C LEU A 38 14.59 12.05 -17.52
N LYS A 39 14.24 13.30 -17.79
CA LYS A 39 13.27 14.06 -17.00
C LYS A 39 11.89 13.39 -16.98
N GLN A 40 11.47 12.84 -18.12
CA GLN A 40 10.20 12.11 -18.21
C GLN A 40 10.24 10.79 -17.42
N GLN A 41 11.37 10.06 -17.46
CA GLN A 41 11.54 8.85 -16.65
C GLN A 41 11.55 9.15 -15.14
N GLU A 42 12.23 10.21 -14.72
CA GLU A 42 12.23 10.64 -13.31
C GLU A 42 10.83 11.03 -12.84
N ARG A 43 10.07 11.74 -13.68
CA ARG A 43 8.68 12.10 -13.37
C ARG A 43 7.80 10.87 -13.21
N ARG A 44 7.85 9.92 -14.15
CA ARG A 44 7.10 8.65 -14.06
C ARG A 44 7.51 7.83 -12.83
N GLY A 45 8.80 7.85 -12.48
CA GLY A 45 9.29 7.20 -11.26
C GLY A 45 8.72 7.81 -9.99
N ARG A 46 8.62 9.13 -9.90
CA ARG A 46 8.02 9.85 -8.76
C ARG A 46 6.52 9.64 -8.67
N GLU A 47 5.81 9.72 -9.79
CA GLU A 47 4.36 9.46 -9.85
C GLU A 47 4.04 8.03 -9.39
N GLY A 48 4.77 7.02 -9.87
CA GLY A 48 4.57 5.63 -9.46
C GLY A 48 4.97 5.34 -8.00
N LEU A 49 5.87 6.11 -7.39
CA LEU A 49 6.17 6.02 -5.95
C LEU A 49 5.02 6.62 -5.13
N GLY A 50 4.52 7.79 -5.52
CA GLY A 50 3.39 8.44 -4.84
C GLY A 50 2.12 7.57 -4.85
N GLU A 51 1.79 6.93 -5.98
CA GLU A 51 0.67 6.00 -6.08
C GLU A 51 0.82 4.79 -5.15
N ARG A 52 2.04 4.26 -5.02
CA ARG A 52 2.32 3.12 -4.12
C ARG A 52 2.21 3.50 -2.65
N GLU A 53 2.72 4.67 -2.29
CA GLU A 53 2.62 5.20 -0.93
C GLU A 53 1.16 5.46 -0.55
N HIS A 54 0.38 6.04 -1.45
CA HIS A 54 -1.05 6.26 -1.26
C HIS A 54 -1.81 4.94 -1.08
N ALA A 55 -1.62 3.98 -1.98
CA ALA A 55 -2.24 2.66 -1.88
C ALA A 55 -1.84 1.90 -0.60
N GLN A 56 -0.62 2.13 -0.08
CA GLN A 56 -0.19 1.55 1.18
C GLN A 56 -0.83 2.24 2.38
N ALA A 57 -1.00 3.56 2.32
CA ALA A 57 -1.69 4.32 3.36
C ALA A 57 -3.17 3.95 3.45
N GLU A 58 -3.86 3.79 2.31
CA GLU A 58 -5.25 3.33 2.26
C GLU A 58 -5.44 1.94 2.88
N LEU A 59 -4.55 1.01 2.55
CA LEU A 59 -4.59 -0.33 3.13
C LEU A 59 -4.40 -0.31 4.65
N ARG A 60 -3.48 0.52 5.16
CA ARG A 60 -3.27 0.67 6.61
C ARG A 60 -4.50 1.27 7.28
N ALA A 61 -5.07 2.31 6.71
CA ALA A 61 -6.29 2.93 7.24
C ALA A 61 -7.46 1.93 7.28
N HIS A 62 -7.62 1.11 6.24
CA HIS A 62 -8.64 0.06 6.21
C HIS A 62 -8.41 -1.01 7.30
N PHE A 63 -7.17 -1.44 7.48
CA PHE A 63 -6.81 -2.39 8.52
C PHE A 63 -7.12 -1.85 9.93
N GLU A 64 -6.78 -0.59 10.20
CA GLU A 64 -7.08 0.08 11.46
C GLU A 64 -8.59 0.18 11.72
N GLN A 65 -9.38 0.48 10.67
CA GLN A 65 -10.85 0.52 10.77
C GLN A 65 -11.43 -0.86 11.09
N LEU A 66 -10.96 -1.93 10.46
CA LEU A 66 -11.42 -3.28 10.76
C LEU A 66 -11.05 -3.71 12.17
N GLN A 67 -9.86 -3.36 12.64
CA GLN A 67 -9.46 -3.61 14.02
C GLN A 67 -10.33 -2.85 15.04
N ALA A 68 -10.71 -1.61 14.73
CA ALA A 68 -11.62 -0.84 15.58
C ALA A 68 -13.01 -1.50 15.67
N LYS A 69 -13.59 -1.86 14.53
CA LYS A 69 -14.89 -2.58 14.47
C LYS A 69 -14.84 -3.92 15.23
N ARG A 70 -13.74 -4.65 15.10
CA ARG A 70 -13.55 -5.91 15.84
C ARG A 70 -13.54 -5.67 17.35
N ARG A 71 -12.88 -4.61 17.83
CA ARG A 71 -12.87 -4.26 19.26
C ARG A 71 -14.26 -3.86 19.75
N GLU A 72 -15.00 -3.09 18.97
CA GLU A 72 -16.39 -2.73 19.28
C GLU A 72 -17.29 -3.98 19.39
N ALA A 73 -17.20 -4.90 18.44
CA ALA A 73 -17.97 -6.13 18.46
C ALA A 73 -17.59 -7.06 19.65
N ILE A 74 -16.32 -7.10 20.04
CA ILE A 74 -15.90 -7.82 21.26
C ILE A 74 -16.53 -7.18 22.50
N GLY A 75 -16.49 -5.85 22.60
CA GLY A 75 -17.15 -5.12 23.70
C GLY A 75 -18.65 -5.38 23.78
N GLU A 76 -19.36 -5.33 22.63
CA GLU A 76 -20.78 -5.65 22.54
C GLU A 76 -21.06 -7.09 23.02
N LEU A 77 -20.24 -8.05 22.62
CA LEU A 77 -20.38 -9.44 23.04
C LEU A 77 -20.18 -9.61 24.55
N GLU A 78 -19.22 -8.91 25.14
CA GLU A 78 -18.99 -8.91 26.60
C GLU A 78 -20.19 -8.31 27.33
N GLU A 79 -20.73 -7.18 26.88
CA GLU A 79 -21.92 -6.54 27.44
C GLU A 79 -23.15 -7.47 27.38
N LEU A 80 -23.39 -8.11 26.24
CA LEU A 80 -24.49 -9.07 26.09
C LEU A 80 -24.33 -10.27 27.02
N THR A 81 -23.11 -10.73 27.19
CA THR A 81 -22.79 -11.87 28.10
C THR A 81 -23.05 -11.49 29.56
N VAL A 82 -22.69 -10.27 29.97
CA VAL A 82 -22.95 -9.75 31.31
C VAL A 82 -24.45 -9.56 31.52
N ALA A 83 -25.12 -8.97 30.55
CA ALA A 83 -26.59 -8.75 30.63
C ALA A 83 -27.35 -10.08 30.76
N ALA A 84 -26.95 -11.11 30.01
CA ALA A 84 -27.58 -12.43 30.10
C ALA A 84 -27.39 -13.08 31.48
N LYS A 85 -26.24 -12.89 32.13
CA LYS A 85 -25.95 -13.39 33.48
C LYS A 85 -26.76 -12.65 34.59
N GLN A 86 -27.11 -11.40 34.34
CA GLN A 86 -27.85 -10.56 35.30
C GLN A 86 -29.37 -10.82 35.30
N ILE A 87 -29.88 -11.60 34.33
CA ILE A 87 -31.31 -11.96 34.32
C ILE A 87 -31.56 -12.99 35.42
N GLU A 88 -32.28 -12.56 36.46
CA GLU A 88 -32.70 -13.43 37.56
C GLU A 88 -34.06 -14.09 37.26
N GLY A 89 -34.25 -15.31 37.80
CA GLY A 89 -35.49 -16.06 37.68
C GLY A 89 -35.53 -17.03 36.48
N ASP A 90 -36.44 -18.00 36.55
CA ASP A 90 -36.64 -19.06 35.56
C ASP A 90 -38.00 -18.99 34.86
N GLY A 91 -38.74 -17.91 35.06
CA GLY A 91 -40.04 -17.67 34.43
C GLY A 91 -39.92 -17.46 32.90
N GLU A 92 -41.03 -17.67 32.20
CA GLU A 92 -41.10 -17.51 30.72
C GLU A 92 -40.53 -16.19 30.20
N GLU A 93 -40.76 -15.11 30.96
CA GLU A 93 -40.28 -13.78 30.61
C GLU A 93 -38.75 -13.66 30.71
N ALA A 94 -38.14 -14.27 31.76
CA ALA A 94 -36.69 -14.32 31.91
C ALA A 94 -36.02 -15.19 30.82
N GLN A 95 -36.65 -16.32 30.50
CA GLN A 95 -36.18 -17.18 29.40
C GLN A 95 -36.25 -16.48 28.04
N ALA A 96 -37.35 -15.78 27.77
CA ALA A 96 -37.50 -15.01 26.52
C ALA A 96 -36.46 -13.89 26.40
N LYS A 97 -36.12 -13.22 27.51
CA LYS A 97 -35.04 -12.20 27.53
C LYS A 97 -33.68 -12.80 27.29
N ARG A 98 -33.37 -13.93 27.92
CA ARG A 98 -32.09 -14.64 27.68
C ARG A 98 -31.98 -15.07 26.24
N HIS A 99 -33.03 -15.66 25.66
CA HIS A 99 -33.01 -16.08 24.25
C HIS A 99 -32.71 -14.93 23.29
N LYS A 100 -33.32 -13.77 23.50
CA LYS A 100 -33.04 -12.56 22.68
C LYS A 100 -31.56 -12.12 22.77
N LEU A 101 -30.97 -12.19 23.97
CA LEU A 101 -29.56 -11.85 24.15
C LEU A 101 -28.63 -12.87 23.51
N ASP A 102 -29.00 -14.17 23.59
CA ASP A 102 -28.25 -15.25 22.95
C ASP A 102 -28.33 -15.15 21.43
N ASP A 103 -29.49 -14.83 20.85
CA ASP A 103 -29.65 -14.59 19.42
C ASP A 103 -28.75 -13.43 18.97
N ARG A 104 -28.80 -12.32 19.70
CA ARG A 104 -27.96 -11.14 19.41
C ARG A 104 -26.46 -11.47 19.56
N ALA A 105 -26.08 -12.21 20.59
CA ALA A 105 -24.71 -12.67 20.77
C ALA A 105 -24.25 -13.59 19.62
N GLY A 106 -25.17 -14.40 19.06
CA GLY A 106 -24.94 -15.20 17.86
C GLY A 106 -24.63 -14.33 16.63
N GLU A 107 -25.40 -13.28 16.40
CA GLU A 107 -25.17 -12.33 15.31
C GLU A 107 -23.82 -11.62 15.45
N VAL A 108 -23.49 -11.15 16.66
CA VAL A 108 -22.20 -10.48 16.93
C VAL A 108 -21.01 -11.44 16.72
N LYS A 109 -21.14 -12.71 17.12
CA LYS A 109 -20.11 -13.73 16.87
C LYS A 109 -19.91 -13.99 15.38
N ALA A 110 -20.99 -14.07 14.60
CA ALA A 110 -20.90 -14.22 13.15
C ALA A 110 -20.16 -13.02 12.51
N HIS A 111 -20.53 -11.81 12.92
CA HIS A 111 -19.87 -10.59 12.45
C HIS A 111 -18.37 -10.55 12.84
N LEU A 112 -18.01 -11.00 14.05
CA LEU A 112 -16.61 -11.14 14.47
C LEU A 112 -15.84 -12.12 13.58
N GLY A 113 -16.48 -13.22 13.15
CA GLY A 113 -15.91 -14.15 12.18
C GLY A 113 -15.55 -13.45 10.86
N GLU A 114 -16.52 -12.73 10.27
CA GLU A 114 -16.32 -11.97 9.03
C GLU A 114 -15.21 -10.93 9.14
N LEU A 115 -15.17 -10.18 10.25
CA LEU A 115 -14.11 -9.18 10.49
C LEU A 115 -12.73 -9.83 10.64
N THR A 116 -12.66 -11.03 11.21
CA THR A 116 -11.41 -11.76 11.36
C THR A 116 -10.90 -12.24 10.00
N GLU A 117 -11.76 -12.81 9.17
CA GLU A 117 -11.43 -13.21 7.80
C GLU A 117 -10.91 -12.03 6.96
N GLN A 118 -11.59 -10.88 7.02
CA GLN A 118 -11.16 -9.67 6.32
C GLN A 118 -9.79 -9.16 6.79
N LEU A 119 -9.50 -9.25 8.09
CA LEU A 119 -8.20 -8.90 8.63
C LEU A 119 -7.10 -9.84 8.16
N GLU A 120 -7.36 -11.14 8.13
CA GLU A 120 -6.42 -12.16 7.63
C GLU A 120 -6.11 -11.96 6.13
N GLU A 121 -7.11 -11.66 5.32
CA GLU A 121 -6.93 -11.34 3.90
C GLU A 121 -6.03 -10.11 3.70
N LEU A 122 -6.25 -9.06 4.50
CA LEU A 122 -5.42 -7.86 4.46
C LEU A 122 -3.98 -8.14 4.91
N GLU A 123 -3.78 -8.91 5.97
CA GLU A 123 -2.45 -9.31 6.43
C GLU A 123 -1.71 -10.11 5.36
N HIS A 124 -2.39 -11.02 4.69
CA HIS A 124 -1.83 -11.77 3.56
C HIS A 124 -1.42 -10.83 2.41
N ALA A 125 -2.27 -9.86 2.05
CA ALA A 125 -1.96 -8.86 1.03
C ALA A 125 -0.74 -7.99 1.41
N PHE A 126 -0.57 -7.64 2.67
CA PHE A 126 0.64 -6.95 3.16
C PHE A 126 1.90 -7.82 3.02
N GLN A 127 1.81 -9.09 3.37
CA GLN A 127 2.95 -10.02 3.27
C GLN A 127 3.38 -10.25 1.82
N GLU A 128 2.44 -10.44 0.91
CA GLU A 128 2.74 -10.61 -0.52
C GLU A 128 3.43 -9.38 -1.12
N ARG A 129 2.98 -8.19 -0.76
CA ARG A 129 3.61 -6.93 -1.20
C ARG A 129 5.03 -6.78 -0.67
N ARG A 130 5.31 -7.20 0.56
CA ARG A 130 6.66 -7.20 1.14
C ARG A 130 7.58 -8.17 0.38
N ARG A 131 7.15 -9.41 0.15
CA ARG A 131 7.90 -10.42 -0.63
C ARG A 131 8.17 -9.97 -2.06
N GLY A 132 7.18 -9.39 -2.73
CA GLY A 132 7.34 -8.86 -4.09
C GLY A 132 8.31 -7.66 -4.17
N GLY A 133 8.48 -6.90 -3.10
CA GLY A 133 9.46 -5.82 -2.97
C GLY A 133 10.89 -6.31 -2.82
N GLU A 134 11.11 -7.35 -2.01
CA GLU A 134 12.41 -7.97 -1.75
C GLU A 134 12.97 -8.65 -3.01
N HIS A 135 12.14 -9.40 -3.72
CA HIS A 135 12.55 -10.08 -4.98
C HIS A 135 12.96 -9.10 -6.11
N LYS A 136 12.42 -7.89 -6.09
CA LYS A 136 12.82 -6.83 -7.03
C LYS A 136 14.14 -6.15 -6.63
N ARG A 137 14.47 -6.11 -5.35
CA ARG A 137 15.76 -5.61 -4.86
C ARG A 137 16.90 -6.57 -5.21
N GLU A 138 16.75 -7.86 -4.91
CA GLU A 138 17.74 -8.89 -5.24
C GLU A 138 18.05 -8.94 -6.73
N LYS A 139 17.04 -8.81 -7.61
CA LYS A 139 17.27 -8.76 -9.08
C LYS A 139 17.96 -7.49 -9.55
N ARG A 140 17.99 -6.41 -8.79
CA ARG A 140 18.72 -5.19 -9.12
C ARG A 140 20.18 -5.28 -8.69
N GLU A 141 20.43 -5.81 -7.50
CA GLU A 141 21.78 -5.97 -6.94
C GLU A 141 22.57 -7.04 -7.70
N GLY A 142 21.96 -8.13 -8.15
CA GLY A 142 22.62 -9.17 -8.97
C GLY A 142 22.85 -8.80 -10.46
N ARG A 143 22.54 -7.57 -10.88
CA ARG A 143 22.83 -7.07 -12.24
C ARG A 143 24.00 -6.07 -12.29
N GLU A 144 24.54 -5.70 -11.16
CA GLU A 144 25.65 -4.75 -11.03
C GLU A 144 27.01 -5.47 -10.79
N GLU A 145 27.00 -6.80 -10.73
CA GLU A 145 28.21 -7.67 -10.83
C GLU A 145 28.38 -8.19 -12.27
#